data_2847cf4af1e7fb4af6242ac39c868975
#
_entry.id   2847cf4af1e7fb4af6242ac39c868975
#
_cell.length_a   1.000
_cell.length_b   1.000
_cell.length_c   1.000
_cell.angle_alpha   90.00
_cell.angle_beta   90.00
_cell.angle_gamma   90.00
#
_symmetry.space_group_name_H-M   'P 1'
#
loop_
_entity.id
_entity.type
_entity.pdbx_description
1 polymer ?
#
loop_
_entity_poly.entity_id
_entity_poly.type
_entity_poly.pdbx_seq_one_letter_code
_entity_poly.pdbx_strand_id
1 'polypeptide(L)'
;TDSPVGNYIGDWGTSKTQLSRIINFSGIFYPYITFDAKWNIEESYDYVQFQASNDGLNWIPLSGNYTSTGSGSGVQITGEPIYDGLQEDWINETIDLSFYTNTPQAWFRFVLKSDGAVEEDGFYFDNFYIHGYSRFMKGDINQDNSINIYDLVMLVDFVHLGNTLPDYIFPLADIDFDNNINSDDIIALINMIMNSYSD
;
A
#
# COMPACT_ATOMS: atom_id res chain seq x y z
N THR A 1 3.87 19.77 8.68
CA THR A 1 4.59 19.86 9.98
C THR A 1 4.31 21.20 10.58
N ASP A 2 3.59 21.16 11.67
CA ASP A 2 3.19 22.31 12.42
C ASP A 2 4.42 23.10 12.90
N SER A 3 4.56 24.32 12.44
CA SER A 3 5.49 25.24 13.09
C SER A 3 4.88 25.64 14.44
N PRO A 4 5.66 26.03 15.46
CA PRO A 4 5.11 26.50 16.72
C PRO A 4 4.16 27.72 16.61
N VAL A 5 3.98 28.26 15.42
CA VAL A 5 3.16 29.43 15.08
C VAL A 5 1.95 29.03 14.21
N GLY A 6 1.85 27.76 13.78
CA GLY A 6 0.70 27.23 13.07
C GLY A 6 0.83 27.13 11.56
N ASN A 7 1.76 27.77 10.89
CA ASN A 7 1.85 27.77 9.43
C ASN A 7 3.03 26.93 8.90
N TYR A 8 2.91 26.41 7.67
CA TYR A 8 4.04 25.76 7.00
C TYR A 8 5.10 26.81 6.53
N ILE A 9 6.28 26.30 6.13
CA ILE A 9 7.40 27.17 5.74
C ILE A 9 7.12 27.74 4.33
N GLY A 10 7.06 29.08 4.23
CA GLY A 10 7.00 29.83 2.97
C GLY A 10 8.36 30.03 2.29
N ASP A 11 8.50 31.13 1.55
CA ASP A 11 9.75 31.54 0.88
C ASP A 11 10.32 30.50 -0.10
N TRP A 12 9.48 29.98 -0.99
CA TRP A 12 9.87 28.95 -1.98
C TRP A 12 10.35 27.66 -1.32
N GLY A 13 9.77 27.36 -0.17
CA GLY A 13 10.13 26.24 0.69
C GLY A 13 9.80 24.88 0.09
N THR A 14 10.51 23.85 0.56
CA THR A 14 10.16 22.45 0.30
C THR A 14 10.33 21.65 1.58
N SER A 15 9.23 21.10 2.09
CA SER A 15 9.25 20.14 3.20
C SER A 15 8.97 18.74 2.69
N LYS A 16 9.65 17.75 3.24
CA LYS A 16 9.49 16.36 2.86
C LYS A 16 9.39 15.46 4.08
N THR A 17 8.42 14.55 4.06
CA THR A 17 8.31 13.44 5.01
C THR A 17 8.32 12.15 4.21
N GLN A 18 9.33 11.32 4.44
CA GLN A 18 9.53 10.08 3.70
C GLN A 18 9.44 8.89 4.64
N LEU A 19 8.78 7.82 4.19
CA LEU A 19 8.81 6.55 4.89
C LEU A 19 10.25 6.03 4.94
N SER A 20 10.74 5.71 6.14
CA SER A 20 12.12 5.26 6.35
C SER A 20 12.41 3.84 5.85
N ARG A 21 11.36 3.06 5.59
CA ARG A 21 11.46 1.69 5.10
C ARG A 21 11.18 1.61 3.61
N ILE A 22 11.94 0.76 2.92
CA ILE A 22 11.64 0.30 1.58
C ILE A 22 10.55 -0.75 1.69
N ILE A 23 9.50 -0.62 0.89
CA ILE A 23 8.40 -1.59 0.84
C ILE A 23 8.67 -2.57 -0.29
N ASN A 24 8.53 -3.86 0.01
CA ASN A 24 8.63 -4.93 -0.97
C ASN A 24 7.23 -5.44 -1.30
N PHE A 25 6.84 -5.32 -2.56
CA PHE A 25 5.56 -5.80 -3.09
C PHE A 25 5.71 -7.10 -3.91
N SER A 26 6.86 -7.79 -3.83
CA SER A 26 7.02 -9.09 -4.51
C SER A 26 5.93 -10.07 -4.03
N GLY A 27 5.20 -10.64 -4.96
CA GLY A 27 4.06 -11.53 -4.67
C GLY A 27 2.82 -10.82 -4.13
N ILE A 28 2.82 -9.49 -4.05
CA ILE A 28 1.66 -8.70 -3.61
C ILE A 28 0.87 -8.22 -4.83
N PHE A 29 -0.44 -8.43 -4.79
CA PHE A 29 -1.40 -8.02 -5.82
C PHE A 29 -2.34 -6.96 -5.28
N TYR A 30 -2.80 -6.07 -6.16
CA TYR A 30 -3.70 -4.97 -5.82
C TYR A 30 -3.25 -4.15 -4.61
N PRO A 31 -1.97 -3.72 -4.57
CA PRO A 31 -1.51 -2.88 -3.49
C PRO A 31 -2.21 -1.52 -3.55
N TYR A 32 -2.53 -0.99 -2.37
CA TYR A 32 -3.07 0.36 -2.21
C TYR A 32 -2.68 0.93 -0.85
N ILE A 33 -2.73 2.24 -0.71
CA ILE A 33 -2.49 2.94 0.55
C ILE A 33 -3.79 3.59 1.00
N THR A 34 -4.03 3.59 2.30
CA THR A 34 -5.03 4.45 2.93
C THR A 34 -4.38 5.28 4.02
N PHE A 35 -4.88 6.49 4.20
CA PHE A 35 -4.55 7.34 5.34
C PHE A 35 -5.67 8.34 5.60
N ASP A 36 -5.78 8.77 6.85
CA ASP A 36 -6.66 9.89 7.18
C ASP A 36 -5.88 11.19 6.94
N ALA A 37 -6.53 12.18 6.34
CA ALA A 37 -5.90 13.47 6.06
C ALA A 37 -6.87 14.64 6.24
N LYS A 38 -6.30 15.81 6.54
CA LYS A 38 -6.91 17.13 6.45
C LYS A 38 -5.83 18.15 6.12
N TRP A 39 -6.21 19.27 5.54
CA TRP A 39 -5.23 20.29 5.15
C TRP A 39 -5.84 21.69 5.01
N ASN A 40 -4.95 22.67 5.12
CA ASN A 40 -5.16 24.03 4.68
C ASN A 40 -3.89 24.50 3.96
N ILE A 41 -3.95 24.58 2.64
CA ILE A 41 -2.83 24.88 1.73
C ILE A 41 -3.29 26.00 0.79
N GLU A 42 -2.45 26.97 0.51
CA GLU A 42 -2.82 28.09 -0.40
C GLU A 42 -3.31 27.56 -1.74
N GLU A 43 -4.60 27.82 -2.03
CA GLU A 43 -5.25 27.32 -3.23
C GLU A 43 -4.60 27.88 -4.50
N SER A 44 -4.34 27.03 -5.48
CA SER A 44 -3.78 27.33 -6.78
C SER A 44 -2.31 27.74 -6.81
N TYR A 45 -1.64 27.95 -5.69
CA TYR A 45 -0.24 28.40 -5.63
C TYR A 45 0.69 27.37 -4.99
N ASP A 46 0.34 26.90 -3.80
CA ASP A 46 1.10 25.91 -3.06
C ASP A 46 0.52 24.51 -3.25
N TYR A 47 1.23 23.48 -2.80
CA TYR A 47 0.70 22.12 -2.88
C TYR A 47 1.36 21.13 -1.93
N VAL A 48 0.64 20.05 -1.67
CA VAL A 48 1.21 18.80 -1.19
C VAL A 48 1.03 17.71 -2.23
N GLN A 49 2.03 16.89 -2.43
CA GLN A 49 1.98 15.67 -3.24
C GLN A 49 2.33 14.45 -2.41
N PHE A 50 1.60 13.36 -2.63
CA PHE A 50 2.07 12.03 -2.27
C PHE A 50 2.81 11.45 -3.48
N GLN A 51 4.06 11.04 -3.26
CA GLN A 51 4.94 10.57 -4.32
C GLN A 51 5.48 9.17 -4.02
N ALA A 52 5.68 8.38 -5.06
CA ALA A 52 6.33 7.08 -5.00
C ALA A 52 7.53 7.00 -5.93
N SER A 53 8.43 6.07 -5.64
CA SER A 53 9.62 5.77 -6.43
C SER A 53 9.93 4.28 -6.38
N ASN A 54 10.53 3.72 -7.43
CA ASN A 54 11.06 2.36 -7.48
C ASN A 54 12.60 2.29 -7.42
N ASP A 55 13.27 3.44 -7.39
CA ASP A 55 14.74 3.55 -7.34
C ASP A 55 15.24 4.51 -6.25
N GLY A 56 14.33 5.22 -5.55
CA GLY A 56 14.64 6.22 -4.54
C GLY A 56 15.18 7.55 -5.10
N LEU A 57 15.31 7.68 -6.42
CA LEU A 57 15.85 8.86 -7.11
C LEU A 57 14.78 9.57 -7.94
N ASN A 58 14.04 8.82 -8.75
CA ASN A 58 12.98 9.33 -9.60
C ASN A 58 11.64 9.18 -8.89
N TRP A 59 10.90 10.27 -8.72
CA TRP A 59 9.68 10.33 -7.94
C TRP A 59 8.50 10.71 -8.82
N ILE A 60 7.43 9.94 -8.72
CA ILE A 60 6.20 10.11 -9.48
C ILE A 60 5.09 10.49 -8.51
N PRO A 61 4.38 11.61 -8.72
CA PRO A 61 3.20 11.94 -7.94
C PRO A 61 2.06 10.96 -8.23
N LEU A 62 1.34 10.55 -7.18
CA LEU A 62 0.24 9.61 -7.28
C LEU A 62 -1.09 10.32 -7.04
N SER A 63 -2.10 9.93 -7.81
CA SER A 63 -3.48 10.40 -7.61
C SER A 63 -4.15 9.61 -6.50
N GLY A 64 -4.90 10.31 -5.66
CA GLY A 64 -5.83 9.75 -4.71
C GLY A 64 -7.27 10.19 -5.00
N ASN A 65 -8.20 9.75 -4.18
CA ASN A 65 -9.62 10.09 -4.33
C ASN A 65 -9.89 11.59 -4.12
N TYR A 66 -9.03 12.26 -3.35
CA TYR A 66 -9.20 13.66 -2.95
C TYR A 66 -8.14 14.59 -3.55
N THR A 67 -7.29 14.10 -4.44
CA THR A 67 -6.34 14.96 -5.15
C THR A 67 -7.05 15.84 -6.16
N SER A 68 -6.64 17.11 -6.24
CA SER A 68 -6.96 18.03 -7.32
C SER A 68 -5.89 17.98 -8.42
N THR A 69 -6.08 18.78 -9.47
CA THR A 69 -5.12 18.89 -10.58
C THR A 69 -4.38 20.21 -10.48
N GLY A 70 -3.05 20.16 -10.49
CA GLY A 70 -2.20 21.36 -10.41
C GLY A 70 -2.51 22.38 -11.51
N SER A 71 -2.64 23.66 -11.12
CA SER A 71 -3.01 24.77 -11.98
C SER A 71 -1.88 25.25 -12.90
N GLY A 72 -0.63 25.05 -12.47
CA GLY A 72 0.56 25.64 -13.10
C GLY A 72 0.88 27.05 -12.60
N SER A 73 0.18 27.56 -11.59
CA SER A 73 0.48 28.83 -10.91
C SER A 73 1.37 28.59 -9.70
N GLY A 74 2.03 29.61 -9.17
CA GLY A 74 2.95 29.51 -8.03
C GLY A 74 3.99 28.43 -8.25
N VAL A 75 4.02 27.44 -7.38
CA VAL A 75 4.91 26.27 -7.49
C VAL A 75 4.20 25.01 -8.03
N GLN A 76 2.90 25.09 -8.31
CA GLN A 76 2.13 23.95 -8.82
C GLN A 76 2.55 23.56 -10.24
N ILE A 77 2.61 22.25 -10.50
CA ILE A 77 2.92 21.70 -11.82
C ILE A 77 1.60 21.39 -12.54
N THR A 78 1.41 21.97 -13.72
CA THR A 78 0.19 21.79 -14.50
C THR A 78 -0.12 20.31 -14.74
N GLY A 79 -1.30 19.88 -14.35
CA GLY A 79 -1.81 18.54 -14.63
C GLY A 79 -1.36 17.45 -13.65
N GLU A 80 -0.45 17.75 -12.71
CA GLU A 80 -0.06 16.79 -11.70
C GLU A 80 -1.09 16.68 -10.55
N PRO A 81 -1.26 15.50 -9.94
CA PRO A 81 -2.11 15.34 -8.77
C PRO A 81 -1.50 16.03 -7.55
N ILE A 82 -2.31 16.80 -6.85
CA ILE A 82 -1.92 17.59 -5.68
C ILE A 82 -3.05 17.63 -4.64
N TYR A 83 -2.71 18.04 -3.43
CA TYR A 83 -3.63 18.53 -2.41
C TYR A 83 -3.37 20.02 -2.24
N ASP A 84 -4.40 20.86 -2.45
CA ASP A 84 -4.40 22.30 -2.22
C ASP A 84 -5.76 22.75 -1.68
N GLY A 85 -5.90 24.04 -1.38
CA GLY A 85 -7.11 24.60 -0.81
C GLY A 85 -7.36 24.12 0.64
N LEU A 86 -8.63 24.14 1.06
CA LEU A 86 -9.05 23.79 2.41
C LEU A 86 -9.84 22.48 2.45
N GLN A 87 -9.35 21.55 3.26
CA GLN A 87 -10.06 20.35 3.72
C GLN A 87 -10.03 20.33 5.24
N GLU A 88 -11.08 20.84 5.88
CA GLU A 88 -11.14 21.06 7.32
C GLU A 88 -11.37 19.74 8.10
N ASP A 89 -12.28 18.90 7.57
CA ASP A 89 -12.61 17.62 8.21
C ASP A 89 -11.63 16.52 7.78
N TRP A 90 -11.37 15.60 8.72
CA TRP A 90 -10.62 14.40 8.41
C TRP A 90 -11.35 13.56 7.35
N ILE A 91 -10.65 13.25 6.26
CA ILE A 91 -11.13 12.33 5.22
C ILE A 91 -10.24 11.09 5.19
N ASN A 92 -10.76 9.97 4.73
CA ASN A 92 -9.98 8.77 4.47
C ASN A 92 -9.58 8.74 3.00
N GLU A 93 -8.31 9.01 2.75
CA GLU A 93 -7.73 8.97 1.41
C GLU A 93 -7.39 7.55 1.01
N THR A 94 -7.52 7.25 -0.30
CA THR A 94 -7.08 5.98 -0.90
C THR A 94 -6.27 6.25 -2.15
N ILE A 95 -5.08 5.66 -2.21
CA ILE A 95 -4.17 5.75 -3.35
C ILE A 95 -3.94 4.37 -3.94
N ASP A 96 -4.28 4.18 -5.20
CA ASP A 96 -4.02 2.95 -5.94
C ASP A 96 -2.52 2.81 -6.23
N LEU A 97 -1.97 1.64 -5.91
CA LEU A 97 -0.59 1.28 -6.18
C LEU A 97 -0.48 0.12 -7.20
N SER A 98 -1.49 -0.12 -8.02
CA SER A 98 -1.50 -1.23 -8.99
C SER A 98 -0.25 -1.25 -9.88
N PHE A 99 0.32 -0.08 -10.19
CA PHE A 99 1.58 0.05 -10.92
C PHE A 99 2.78 -0.58 -10.17
N TYR A 100 2.70 -0.69 -8.85
CA TYR A 100 3.74 -1.29 -8.00
C TYR A 100 3.48 -2.76 -7.69
N THR A 101 2.46 -3.37 -8.27
CA THR A 101 2.21 -4.81 -8.16
C THR A 101 3.48 -5.61 -8.50
N ASN A 102 3.85 -6.51 -7.60
CA ASN A 102 5.03 -7.37 -7.74
C ASN A 102 6.38 -6.62 -7.87
N THR A 103 6.44 -5.35 -7.45
CA THR A 103 7.67 -4.56 -7.46
C THR A 103 8.49 -4.85 -6.19
N PRO A 104 9.79 -5.22 -6.30
CA PRO A 104 10.59 -5.61 -5.14
C PRO A 104 10.97 -4.44 -4.22
N GLN A 105 10.91 -3.22 -4.73
CA GLN A 105 11.29 -2.02 -3.97
C GLN A 105 10.38 -0.84 -4.33
N ALA A 106 9.81 -0.22 -3.32
CA ALA A 106 9.05 1.02 -3.46
C ALA A 106 9.33 1.95 -2.28
N TRP A 107 9.44 3.22 -2.57
CA TRP A 107 9.60 4.31 -1.60
C TRP A 107 8.43 5.25 -1.71
N PHE A 108 8.02 5.82 -0.59
CA PHE A 108 6.90 6.76 -0.51
C PHE A 108 7.28 7.99 0.29
N ARG A 109 6.75 9.15 -0.11
CA ARG A 109 6.92 10.40 0.60
C ARG A 109 5.76 11.37 0.37
N PHE A 110 5.55 12.26 1.34
CA PHE A 110 4.83 13.50 1.13
C PHE A 110 5.84 14.62 0.84
N VAL A 111 5.47 15.51 -0.07
CA VAL A 111 6.24 16.70 -0.41
C VAL A 111 5.29 17.89 -0.36
N LEU A 112 5.56 18.85 0.53
CA LEU A 112 4.93 20.15 0.53
C LEU A 112 5.87 21.14 -0.17
N LYS A 113 5.34 21.90 -1.11
CA LYS A 113 6.02 23.04 -1.71
C LYS A 113 5.18 24.29 -1.57
N SER A 114 5.85 25.39 -1.23
CA SER A 114 5.27 26.71 -1.14
C SER A 114 5.99 27.70 -2.04
N ASP A 115 5.27 28.71 -2.51
CA ASP A 115 5.86 29.89 -3.13
C ASP A 115 6.29 30.94 -2.07
N GLY A 116 6.41 32.18 -2.38
CA GLY A 116 6.95 33.19 -1.46
C GLY A 116 5.89 34.10 -0.84
N ALA A 117 4.59 33.75 -0.88
CA ALA A 117 3.55 34.71 -0.54
C ALA A 117 2.72 34.37 0.70
N VAL A 118 1.86 33.38 0.65
CA VAL A 118 0.88 33.07 1.72
C VAL A 118 1.15 31.70 2.28
N GLU A 119 1.28 31.63 3.60
CA GLU A 119 1.43 30.36 4.32
C GLU A 119 0.14 30.07 5.10
N GLU A 120 -0.32 28.84 4.99
CA GLU A 120 -1.48 28.33 5.71
C GLU A 120 -1.06 27.27 6.76
N ASP A 121 -2.00 26.62 7.41
CA ASP A 121 -1.77 25.70 8.53
C ASP A 121 -0.98 24.43 8.12
N GLY A 122 -1.22 23.89 6.91
CA GLY A 122 -0.45 22.79 6.35
C GLY A 122 -1.24 21.51 6.11
N PHE A 123 -0.52 20.38 6.05
CA PHE A 123 -1.07 19.08 5.74
C PHE A 123 -0.87 18.12 6.92
N TYR A 124 -1.94 17.54 7.38
CA TYR A 124 -1.98 16.58 8.48
C TYR A 124 -2.40 15.21 7.95
N PHE A 125 -1.73 14.15 8.37
CA PHE A 125 -2.13 12.79 8.09
C PHE A 125 -1.92 11.89 9.30
N ASP A 126 -2.76 10.85 9.40
CA ASP A 126 -2.72 9.81 10.42
C ASP A 126 -3.21 8.48 9.85
N ASN A 127 -3.17 7.41 10.63
CA ASN A 127 -3.69 6.09 10.25
C ASN A 127 -3.19 5.62 8.87
N PHE A 128 -1.88 5.77 8.62
CA PHE A 128 -1.26 5.40 7.36
C PHE A 128 -1.06 3.89 7.28
N TYR A 129 -1.76 3.24 6.33
CA TYR A 129 -1.67 1.80 6.11
C TYR A 129 -1.33 1.50 4.65
N ILE A 130 -0.49 0.48 4.46
CA ILE A 130 -0.22 -0.11 3.16
C ILE A 130 -0.92 -1.47 3.12
N HIS A 131 -1.78 -1.64 2.13
CA HIS A 131 -2.59 -2.82 1.91
C HIS A 131 -2.12 -3.57 0.67
N GLY A 132 -2.43 -4.84 0.59
CA GLY A 132 -2.23 -5.66 -0.60
C GLY A 132 -2.60 -7.10 -0.32
N TYR A 133 -2.83 -7.86 -1.37
CA TYR A 133 -3.14 -9.27 -1.29
C TYR A 133 -1.93 -10.06 -1.72
N SER A 134 -1.41 -10.95 -0.90
CA SER A 134 -0.45 -11.94 -1.37
C SER A 134 -1.15 -12.88 -2.35
N ARG A 135 -0.42 -13.34 -3.36
CA ARG A 135 -0.93 -14.41 -4.21
C ARG A 135 -1.03 -15.65 -3.33
N PHE A 136 -2.23 -15.95 -2.92
CA PHE A 136 -2.50 -17.21 -2.27
C PHE A 136 -2.33 -18.32 -3.30
N MET A 137 -1.19 -18.97 -3.30
CA MET A 137 -1.06 -20.24 -4.01
C MET A 137 -1.79 -21.29 -3.20
N LYS A 138 -2.95 -21.74 -3.70
CA LYS A 138 -3.70 -22.81 -3.07
C LYS A 138 -2.80 -24.02 -2.89
N GLY A 139 -2.69 -24.50 -1.66
CA GLY A 139 -1.75 -25.55 -1.31
C GLY A 139 -0.39 -25.09 -0.76
N ASP A 140 -0.05 -23.80 -0.85
CA ASP A 140 1.14 -23.21 -0.23
C ASP A 140 0.78 -22.75 1.19
N ILE A 141 0.73 -23.70 2.11
CA ILE A 141 0.26 -23.50 3.49
C ILE A 141 1.28 -22.73 4.32
N ASN A 142 2.58 -22.93 4.06
CA ASN A 142 3.67 -22.26 4.76
C ASN A 142 4.05 -20.91 4.15
N GLN A 143 3.47 -20.57 2.98
CA GLN A 143 3.67 -19.32 2.24
C GLN A 143 5.12 -19.07 1.79
N ASP A 144 5.84 -20.14 1.45
CA ASP A 144 7.21 -20.06 0.93
C ASP A 144 7.28 -19.92 -0.60
N ASN A 145 6.13 -19.79 -1.27
CA ASN A 145 5.93 -19.75 -2.72
C ASN A 145 6.23 -21.07 -3.44
N SER A 146 6.16 -22.19 -2.73
CA SER A 146 6.37 -23.52 -3.30
C SER A 146 5.38 -24.50 -2.72
N ILE A 147 4.64 -25.21 -3.56
CA ILE A 147 3.75 -26.28 -3.11
C ILE A 147 4.55 -27.57 -3.03
N ASN A 148 4.78 -28.06 -1.81
CA ASN A 148 5.66 -29.22 -1.57
C ASN A 148 5.27 -30.01 -0.30
N ILE A 149 6.13 -30.95 0.08
CA ILE A 149 5.89 -31.82 1.23
C ILE A 149 5.75 -31.07 2.56
N TYR A 150 6.36 -29.89 2.73
CA TYR A 150 6.26 -29.12 3.96
C TYR A 150 4.85 -28.57 4.17
N ASP A 151 4.17 -28.18 3.09
CA ASP A 151 2.78 -27.76 3.14
C ASP A 151 1.85 -28.91 3.51
N LEU A 152 2.13 -30.08 2.92
CA LEU A 152 1.37 -31.29 3.25
C LEU A 152 1.51 -31.66 4.73
N VAL A 153 2.69 -31.59 5.30
CA VAL A 153 2.90 -31.84 6.73
C VAL A 153 2.10 -30.86 7.57
N MET A 154 2.15 -29.57 7.24
CA MET A 154 1.37 -28.55 7.94
C MET A 154 -0.13 -28.81 7.85
N LEU A 155 -0.66 -29.12 6.67
CA LEU A 155 -2.08 -29.41 6.50
C LEU A 155 -2.51 -30.65 7.28
N VAL A 156 -1.71 -31.72 7.29
CA VAL A 156 -1.97 -32.93 8.07
C VAL A 156 -2.00 -32.62 9.57
N ASP A 157 -1.07 -31.81 10.07
CA ASP A 157 -1.04 -31.40 11.47
C ASP A 157 -2.31 -30.61 11.85
N PHE A 158 -2.79 -29.74 10.99
CA PHE A 158 -4.05 -29.03 11.22
C PHE A 158 -5.24 -29.96 11.30
N VAL A 159 -5.39 -30.85 10.33
CA VAL A 159 -6.53 -31.76 10.24
C VAL A 159 -6.54 -32.75 11.41
N HIS A 160 -5.37 -33.28 11.83
CA HIS A 160 -5.30 -34.33 12.85
C HIS A 160 -5.16 -33.81 14.28
N LEU A 161 -4.49 -32.68 14.49
CA LEU A 161 -4.27 -32.14 15.84
C LEU A 161 -5.36 -31.17 16.29
N GLY A 162 -6.28 -30.80 15.41
CA GLY A 162 -7.37 -29.87 15.72
C GLY A 162 -6.89 -28.47 16.06
N ASN A 163 -5.72 -28.09 15.58
CA ASN A 163 -5.21 -26.73 15.74
C ASN A 163 -6.08 -25.75 14.95
N THR A 164 -6.37 -24.59 15.54
CA THR A 164 -7.10 -23.53 14.81
C THR A 164 -6.18 -22.91 13.78
N LEU A 165 -6.58 -22.99 12.51
CA LEU A 165 -5.93 -22.24 11.44
C LEU A 165 -6.21 -20.74 11.61
N PRO A 166 -5.18 -19.89 11.41
CA PRO A 166 -5.43 -18.46 11.21
C PRO A 166 -6.35 -18.25 9.99
N ASP A 167 -7.27 -17.31 10.09
CA ASP A 167 -8.26 -17.03 9.02
C ASP A 167 -7.63 -16.81 7.64
N TYR A 168 -6.42 -16.26 7.58
CA TYR A 168 -5.70 -16.01 6.33
C TYR A 168 -5.11 -17.27 5.67
N ILE A 169 -4.99 -18.39 6.41
CA ILE A 169 -4.53 -19.69 5.88
C ILE A 169 -5.70 -20.52 5.32
N PHE A 170 -6.91 -20.29 5.82
CA PHE A 170 -8.09 -21.05 5.38
C PHE A 170 -8.24 -21.13 3.85
N PRO A 171 -8.11 -20.01 3.07
CA PRO A 171 -8.22 -20.05 1.61
C PRO A 171 -7.13 -20.86 0.91
N LEU A 172 -6.00 -21.09 1.56
CA LEU A 172 -4.87 -21.88 1.05
C LEU A 172 -5.09 -23.38 1.29
N ALA A 173 -5.71 -23.70 2.42
CA ALA A 173 -5.87 -25.03 2.94
C ALA A 173 -7.16 -25.73 2.44
N ASP A 174 -8.23 -24.98 2.18
CA ASP A 174 -9.45 -25.48 1.55
C ASP A 174 -9.22 -25.68 0.04
N ILE A 175 -8.62 -26.80 -0.34
CA ILE A 175 -8.10 -27.03 -1.70
C ILE A 175 -9.20 -27.42 -2.66
N ASP A 176 -10.23 -28.13 -2.19
CA ASP A 176 -11.36 -28.59 -2.99
C ASP A 176 -12.55 -27.61 -3.05
N PHE A 177 -12.46 -26.47 -2.30
CA PHE A 177 -13.46 -25.38 -2.24
C PHE A 177 -14.80 -25.76 -1.60
N ASP A 178 -14.81 -26.73 -0.70
CA ASP A 178 -16.03 -27.16 0.00
C ASP A 178 -16.32 -26.34 1.29
N ASN A 179 -15.45 -25.36 1.63
CA ASN A 179 -15.44 -24.56 2.85
C ASN A 179 -15.22 -25.37 4.15
N ASN A 180 -14.62 -26.54 4.04
CA ASN A 180 -14.17 -27.30 5.17
C ASN A 180 -12.69 -27.68 4.96
N ILE A 181 -11.90 -27.74 6.02
CA ILE A 181 -10.54 -28.27 5.93
C ILE A 181 -10.52 -29.64 6.56
N ASN A 182 -10.32 -30.64 5.73
CA ASN A 182 -10.43 -32.05 6.11
C ASN A 182 -9.48 -32.97 5.30
N SER A 183 -9.70 -34.28 5.36
CA SER A 183 -8.86 -35.26 4.65
C SER A 183 -8.94 -35.16 3.12
N ASP A 184 -9.99 -34.58 2.57
CA ASP A 184 -10.14 -34.45 1.12
C ASP A 184 -9.21 -33.39 0.57
N ASP A 185 -8.93 -32.31 1.35
CA ASP A 185 -7.90 -31.32 1.04
C ASP A 185 -6.49 -31.91 1.09
N ILE A 186 -6.22 -32.81 2.06
CA ILE A 186 -4.94 -33.55 2.11
C ILE A 186 -4.76 -34.35 0.82
N ILE A 187 -5.78 -35.05 0.37
CA ILE A 187 -5.75 -35.84 -0.87
C ILE A 187 -5.55 -34.92 -2.08
N ALA A 188 -6.25 -33.78 -2.11
CA ALA A 188 -6.13 -32.79 -3.20
C ALA A 188 -4.70 -32.22 -3.26
N LEU A 189 -4.10 -31.89 -2.10
CA LEU A 189 -2.73 -31.38 -2.02
C LEU A 189 -1.71 -32.43 -2.49
N ILE A 190 -1.85 -33.70 -2.08
CA ILE A 190 -1.00 -34.81 -2.55
C ILE A 190 -1.04 -34.86 -4.09
N ASN A 191 -2.22 -34.80 -4.69
CA ASN A 191 -2.37 -34.83 -6.14
C ASN A 191 -1.70 -33.62 -6.83
N MET A 192 -1.78 -32.43 -6.24
CA MET A 192 -1.10 -31.24 -6.75
C MET A 192 0.42 -31.42 -6.73
N ILE A 193 0.98 -31.91 -5.61
CA ILE A 193 2.41 -32.17 -5.45
C ILE A 193 2.87 -33.24 -6.45
N MET A 194 2.17 -34.35 -6.57
CA MET A 194 2.53 -35.43 -7.49
C MET A 194 2.52 -35.01 -8.96
N ASN A 195 1.57 -34.16 -9.36
CA ASN A 195 1.49 -33.67 -10.74
C ASN A 195 2.59 -32.64 -11.05
N SER A 196 3.09 -31.90 -10.08
CA SER A 196 4.21 -30.96 -10.27
C SER A 196 5.56 -31.62 -10.57
N TYR A 197 5.71 -32.92 -10.28
CA TYR A 197 6.90 -33.70 -10.60
C TYR A 197 6.79 -34.50 -11.92
N SER A 198 5.67 -34.32 -12.67
CA SER A 198 5.41 -35.11 -13.88
C SER A 198 5.75 -34.37 -15.19
N ASP A 199 6.24 -33.14 -15.11
CA ASP A 199 6.75 -32.28 -16.20
C ASP A 199 8.27 -32.11 -16.05
#